data_0160e14f9f0d520474fd96012d4f300c
#
_entry.id   0160e14f9f0d520474fd96012d4f300c
#
_cell.length_a   1.000
_cell.length_b   1.000
_cell.length_c   1.000
_cell.angle_alpha   90.00
_cell.angle_beta   90.00
_cell.angle_gamma   90.00
#
_symmetry.space_group_name_H-M   'P 1'
#
loop_
_entity.id
_entity.type
_entity.pdbx_description
1 polymer ?
#
loop_
_entity_poly.entity_id
_entity_poly.type
_entity_poly.pdbx_seq_one_letter_code
_entity_poly.pdbx_strand_id
1 'polypeptide(L)'
;VSNQIFFSEYAEGSSNNKYLEIYNGSGSDIDLSQYVIASCSNGCGDNTSWDYPENITFEGGTVVSAGDVYVIAHPSADAAILAQADYTGFLYLSNGDDVFGIVNASTGQIIDIIGDRGPDPGDGWDVAGVTAATKDHTLVRKGSVEQGNSDWASSSGTDAASSEWIVYDQNTWDYLGVHTQSVDAPVVSFNSVSPAFITSSTEIEFTALVTTPVGSITSAIVKYGTNGQLLNESELYLEGGDTWAGNIPAQDGNIILQMQVVAT
;
A
#
# COMPACT_ATOMS: atom_id res chain seq x y z
N VAL A 1 17.64 -3.16 16.19
CA VAL A 1 17.08 -2.67 14.89
C VAL A 1 15.58 -2.76 14.95
N SER A 2 14.92 -1.86 14.23
CA SER A 2 13.47 -1.83 14.13
C SER A 2 12.98 -2.79 13.03
N ASN A 3 11.85 -3.45 13.23
CA ASN A 3 11.11 -4.16 12.18
C ASN A 3 10.05 -3.28 11.51
N GLN A 4 9.92 -2.03 11.94
CA GLN A 4 9.06 -1.02 11.31
C GLN A 4 9.76 -0.30 10.14
N ILE A 5 10.84 -0.87 9.60
CA ILE A 5 11.45 -0.52 8.33
C ILE A 5 11.10 -1.62 7.33
N PHE A 6 10.58 -1.25 6.17
CA PHE A 6 10.12 -2.22 5.18
C PHE A 6 10.11 -1.62 3.77
N PHE A 7 10.00 -2.48 2.76
CA PHE A 7 9.79 -2.05 1.38
C PHE A 7 8.39 -1.47 1.23
N SER A 8 8.31 -0.19 0.92
CA SER A 8 7.05 0.52 0.62
C SER A 8 6.68 0.46 -0.85
N GLU A 9 7.67 0.38 -1.74
CA GLU A 9 7.44 0.27 -3.17
C GLU A 9 8.51 -0.58 -3.85
N TYR A 10 8.10 -1.31 -4.89
CA TYR A 10 8.95 -2.09 -5.79
C TYR A 10 8.46 -1.88 -7.20
N ALA A 11 9.36 -1.60 -8.13
CA ALA A 11 9.02 -1.54 -9.55
C ALA A 11 9.95 -2.35 -10.42
N GLU A 12 9.34 -3.22 -11.20
CA GLU A 12 9.94 -3.83 -12.38
C GLU A 12 9.33 -3.16 -13.61
N GLY A 13 9.79 -1.93 -13.87
CA GLY A 13 9.36 -1.14 -15.02
C GLY A 13 10.11 -1.49 -16.30
N SER A 14 9.73 -0.87 -17.39
CA SER A 14 10.35 -1.10 -18.69
C SER A 14 11.83 -0.69 -18.70
N SER A 15 12.69 -1.51 -19.32
CA SER A 15 14.12 -1.23 -19.44
C SER A 15 14.78 -1.06 -18.06
N ASN A 16 15.33 0.11 -17.77
CA ASN A 16 16.02 0.43 -16.51
C ASN A 16 15.13 1.15 -15.50
N ASN A 17 13.82 1.25 -15.71
CA ASN A 17 12.89 1.89 -14.80
C ASN A 17 12.58 0.98 -13.62
N LYS A 18 13.60 0.73 -12.79
CA LYS A 18 13.56 -0.24 -11.70
C LYS A 18 14.05 0.40 -10.43
N TYR A 19 13.33 0.16 -9.33
CA TYR A 19 13.68 0.72 -8.04
C TYR A 19 13.10 -0.10 -6.88
N LEU A 20 13.67 0.13 -5.72
CA LEU A 20 13.15 -0.26 -4.41
C LEU A 20 12.95 1.01 -3.59
N GLU A 21 11.88 1.10 -2.85
CA GLU A 21 11.68 2.13 -1.85
C GLU A 21 11.58 1.50 -0.47
N ILE A 22 12.28 2.07 0.50
CA ILE A 22 12.30 1.64 1.89
C ILE A 22 11.63 2.73 2.71
N TYR A 23 10.63 2.36 3.52
CA TYR A 23 9.94 3.27 4.43
C TYR A 23 10.37 3.07 5.88
N ASN A 24 10.52 4.16 6.62
CA ASN A 24 10.72 4.15 8.05
C ASN A 24 9.39 4.43 8.78
N GLY A 25 8.64 3.39 9.12
CA GLY A 25 7.41 3.46 9.90
C GLY A 25 7.63 3.58 11.42
N SER A 26 8.88 3.66 11.88
CA SER A 26 9.16 3.84 13.31
C SER A 26 8.94 5.30 13.73
N GLY A 27 8.71 5.52 15.01
CA GLY A 27 8.54 6.88 15.56
C GLY A 27 9.86 7.66 15.72
N SER A 28 10.98 7.20 15.12
CA SER A 28 12.30 7.81 15.25
C SER A 28 13.15 7.61 14.01
N ASP A 29 14.16 8.43 13.83
CA ASP A 29 15.12 8.31 12.75
C ASP A 29 15.88 6.97 12.82
N ILE A 30 16.12 6.36 11.65
CA ILE A 30 16.84 5.08 11.53
C ILE A 30 18.09 5.29 10.69
N ASP A 31 19.24 4.85 11.19
CA ASP A 31 20.48 4.72 10.43
C ASP A 31 20.46 3.41 9.64
N LEU A 32 20.41 3.51 8.32
CA LEU A 32 20.37 2.36 7.41
C LEU A 32 21.63 1.50 7.44
N SER A 33 22.77 1.99 7.97
CA SER A 33 23.99 1.18 8.11
C SER A 33 23.82 -0.04 9.03
N GLN A 34 22.71 -0.11 9.78
CA GLN A 34 22.33 -1.28 10.57
C GLN A 34 21.69 -2.40 9.72
N TYR A 35 21.44 -2.15 8.46
CA TYR A 35 20.79 -3.04 7.50
C TYR A 35 21.62 -3.18 6.23
N VAL A 36 21.32 -4.22 5.49
CA VAL A 36 21.78 -4.42 4.11
C VAL A 36 20.60 -4.83 3.25
N ILE A 37 20.66 -4.59 1.96
CA ILE A 37 19.80 -5.25 1.00
C ILE A 37 20.54 -6.47 0.48
N ALA A 38 20.01 -7.63 0.83
CA ALA A 38 20.45 -8.90 0.28
C ALA A 38 19.59 -9.29 -0.91
N SER A 39 20.12 -10.07 -1.84
CA SER A 39 19.36 -10.52 -3.01
C SER A 39 19.76 -11.91 -3.48
N CYS A 40 18.86 -12.51 -4.25
CA CYS A 40 19.14 -13.71 -5.05
C CYS A 40 18.64 -13.49 -6.48
N SER A 41 19.34 -14.05 -7.44
CA SER A 41 18.89 -14.06 -8.83
C SER A 41 18.06 -15.31 -9.11
N ASN A 42 16.86 -15.14 -9.69
CA ASN A 42 15.95 -16.22 -10.08
C ASN A 42 15.59 -17.13 -8.90
N GLY A 43 15.08 -16.55 -7.82
CA GLY A 43 14.93 -17.25 -6.54
C GLY A 43 16.26 -17.47 -5.82
N CYS A 44 16.25 -18.11 -4.65
CA CYS A 44 17.46 -18.44 -3.87
C CYS A 44 17.78 -19.95 -3.90
N GLY A 45 17.09 -20.73 -4.70
CA GLY A 45 17.32 -22.16 -4.89
C GLY A 45 17.01 -23.03 -3.68
N ASP A 46 17.73 -22.87 -2.59
CA ASP A 46 17.68 -23.75 -1.42
C ASP A 46 16.98 -23.15 -0.18
N ASN A 47 16.49 -21.92 -0.29
CA ASN A 47 15.85 -21.17 0.80
C ASN A 47 16.75 -20.94 2.06
N THR A 48 18.04 -21.11 1.96
CA THR A 48 18.95 -21.02 3.11
C THR A 48 19.95 -19.89 3.04
N SER A 49 20.43 -19.57 1.84
CA SER A 49 21.48 -18.58 1.61
C SER A 49 21.03 -17.50 0.62
N TRP A 50 21.67 -16.35 0.72
CA TRP A 50 21.57 -15.27 -0.26
C TRP A 50 22.71 -15.43 -1.28
N ASP A 51 22.42 -15.23 -2.57
CA ASP A 51 23.48 -15.17 -3.60
C ASP A 51 24.36 -13.96 -3.37
N TYR A 52 23.75 -12.84 -2.99
CA TYR A 52 24.39 -11.57 -2.71
C TYR A 52 23.93 -11.05 -1.33
N PRO A 53 24.56 -11.51 -0.23
CA PRO A 53 24.10 -11.16 1.12
C PRO A 53 24.27 -9.67 1.47
N GLU A 54 25.11 -8.95 0.73
CA GLU A 54 25.39 -7.51 0.87
C GLU A 54 25.33 -6.84 -0.51
N ASN A 55 24.25 -7.07 -1.26
CA ASN A 55 24.08 -6.48 -2.60
C ASN A 55 24.09 -4.94 -2.53
N ILE A 56 23.45 -4.36 -1.50
CA ILE A 56 23.56 -2.93 -1.20
C ILE A 56 23.85 -2.79 0.30
N THR A 57 24.89 -2.01 0.59
CA THR A 57 25.28 -1.59 1.95
C THR A 57 25.15 -0.09 2.06
N PHE A 58 24.89 0.39 3.26
CA PHE A 58 24.75 1.82 3.53
C PHE A 58 25.91 2.31 4.40
N GLU A 59 26.42 3.49 4.09
CA GLU A 59 27.44 4.13 4.91
C GLU A 59 26.84 4.58 6.26
N GLY A 60 27.69 4.60 7.33
CA GLY A 60 27.25 5.10 8.63
C GLY A 60 26.78 6.55 8.54
N GLY A 61 25.62 6.82 9.10
CA GLY A 61 24.96 8.12 9.01
C GLY A 61 24.04 8.30 7.80
N THR A 62 23.77 7.24 7.04
CA THR A 62 22.67 7.21 6.07
C THR A 62 21.35 7.09 6.83
N VAL A 63 20.72 8.22 7.12
CA VAL A 63 19.56 8.30 8.00
C VAL A 63 18.28 8.47 7.20
N VAL A 64 17.25 7.69 7.52
CA VAL A 64 15.86 7.90 7.09
C VAL A 64 15.06 8.42 8.26
N SER A 65 14.49 9.61 8.14
CA SER A 65 13.68 10.21 9.20
C SER A 65 12.41 9.41 9.48
N ALA A 66 11.85 9.58 10.66
CA ALA A 66 10.57 8.96 11.00
C ALA A 66 9.46 9.36 10.01
N GLY A 67 8.81 8.37 9.40
CA GLY A 67 7.74 8.60 8.42
C GLY A 67 8.23 8.95 7.01
N ASP A 68 9.52 8.86 6.74
CA ASP A 68 10.14 9.17 5.44
C ASP A 68 10.56 7.90 4.70
N VAL A 69 10.94 8.04 3.44
CA VAL A 69 11.37 6.95 2.56
C VAL A 69 12.83 7.11 2.11
N TYR A 70 13.41 6.02 1.61
CA TYR A 70 14.72 5.97 0.96
C TYR A 70 14.61 5.22 -0.36
N VAL A 71 14.86 5.89 -1.47
CA VAL A 71 14.68 5.36 -2.81
C VAL A 71 16.00 4.88 -3.40
N ILE A 72 16.02 3.64 -3.84
CA ILE A 72 17.16 2.97 -4.47
C ILE A 72 16.79 2.69 -5.93
N ALA A 73 17.45 3.34 -6.87
CA ALA A 73 17.11 3.25 -8.30
C ALA A 73 18.30 2.88 -9.18
N HIS A 74 17.99 2.39 -10.38
CA HIS A 74 19.01 2.22 -11.42
C HIS A 74 19.45 3.57 -11.97
N PRO A 75 20.77 3.80 -12.20
CA PRO A 75 21.28 5.12 -12.63
C PRO A 75 20.82 5.56 -14.03
N SER A 76 20.24 4.67 -14.81
CA SER A 76 19.64 4.96 -16.12
C SER A 76 18.13 4.86 -16.14
N ALA A 77 17.47 4.96 -14.97
CA ALA A 77 16.02 5.03 -14.88
C ALA A 77 15.49 6.35 -15.46
N ASP A 78 14.17 6.43 -15.63
CA ASP A 78 13.49 7.66 -16.05
C ASP A 78 13.83 8.83 -15.12
N ALA A 79 13.85 10.04 -15.69
CA ALA A 79 14.18 11.24 -14.93
C ALA A 79 13.26 11.50 -13.74
N ALA A 80 12.00 11.08 -13.81
CA ALA A 80 11.05 11.19 -12.70
C ALA A 80 11.44 10.27 -11.52
N ILE A 81 11.91 9.06 -11.81
CA ILE A 81 12.43 8.12 -10.79
C ILE A 81 13.74 8.68 -10.19
N LEU A 82 14.64 9.12 -11.05
CA LEU A 82 15.93 9.68 -10.59
C LEU A 82 15.79 10.94 -9.75
N ALA A 83 14.72 11.70 -9.94
CA ALA A 83 14.43 12.89 -9.12
C ALA A 83 14.05 12.55 -7.68
N GLN A 84 13.60 11.33 -7.41
CA GLN A 84 13.25 10.82 -6.07
C GLN A 84 14.36 9.94 -5.47
N ALA A 85 15.37 9.55 -6.26
CA ALA A 85 16.36 8.58 -5.84
C ALA A 85 17.39 9.17 -4.86
N ASP A 86 17.55 8.53 -3.70
CA ASP A 86 18.60 8.79 -2.73
C ASP A 86 19.89 8.03 -3.08
N TYR A 87 19.74 6.87 -3.71
CA TYR A 87 20.87 6.04 -4.15
C TYR A 87 20.63 5.50 -5.55
N THR A 88 21.62 5.69 -6.43
CA THR A 88 21.54 5.31 -7.84
C THR A 88 22.54 4.22 -8.24
N GLY A 89 23.01 3.42 -7.28
CA GLY A 89 23.96 2.32 -7.50
C GLY A 89 23.31 0.95 -7.75
N PHE A 90 21.97 0.88 -7.89
CA PHE A 90 21.25 -0.37 -8.12
C PHE A 90 21.42 -0.84 -9.56
N LEU A 91 22.53 -1.54 -9.83
CA LEU A 91 22.95 -1.97 -11.17
C LEU A 91 22.42 -3.36 -11.56
N TYR A 92 22.19 -4.23 -10.58
CA TYR A 92 21.68 -5.58 -10.79
C TYR A 92 20.17 -5.57 -10.59
N LEU A 93 19.48 -5.53 -11.70
CA LEU A 93 18.05 -5.28 -11.78
C LEU A 93 17.26 -6.57 -11.70
N SER A 94 16.07 -6.47 -11.06
CA SER A 94 15.05 -7.49 -11.18
C SER A 94 14.53 -7.58 -12.62
N ASN A 95 14.19 -8.80 -13.03
CA ASN A 95 13.35 -9.10 -14.19
C ASN A 95 12.06 -9.81 -13.75
N GLY A 96 11.73 -9.72 -12.47
CA GLY A 96 10.50 -10.20 -11.87
C GLY A 96 10.67 -11.43 -10.98
N ASP A 97 11.76 -12.18 -11.14
CA ASP A 97 12.06 -13.44 -10.47
C ASP A 97 13.22 -13.36 -9.46
N ASP A 98 13.73 -12.15 -9.21
CA ASP A 98 14.79 -11.90 -8.22
C ASP A 98 14.22 -11.56 -6.85
N VAL A 99 14.88 -12.07 -5.81
CA VAL A 99 14.49 -11.84 -4.40
C VAL A 99 15.27 -10.69 -3.81
N PHE A 100 14.62 -9.83 -3.05
CA PHE A 100 15.24 -8.76 -2.27
C PHE A 100 14.82 -8.83 -0.81
N GLY A 101 15.78 -8.70 0.11
CA GLY A 101 15.51 -8.67 1.54
C GLY A 101 16.16 -7.49 2.24
N ILE A 102 15.43 -6.84 3.13
CA ILE A 102 16.02 -5.97 4.16
C ILE A 102 16.50 -6.89 5.27
N VAL A 103 17.79 -6.92 5.49
CA VAL A 103 18.42 -7.82 6.46
C VAL A 103 19.20 -7.03 7.52
N ASN A 104 19.06 -7.40 8.77
CA ASN A 104 19.88 -6.85 9.84
C ASN A 104 21.35 -7.24 9.63
N ALA A 105 22.22 -6.26 9.44
CA ALA A 105 23.63 -6.45 9.11
C ALA A 105 24.41 -7.22 10.20
N SER A 106 23.99 -7.12 11.47
CA SER A 106 24.72 -7.76 12.58
C SER A 106 24.25 -9.17 12.91
N THR A 107 22.96 -9.48 12.68
CA THR A 107 22.34 -10.76 13.09
C THR A 107 21.98 -11.65 11.92
N GLY A 108 21.88 -11.12 10.69
CA GLY A 108 21.37 -11.82 9.52
C GLY A 108 19.85 -12.04 9.54
N GLN A 109 19.13 -11.41 10.48
CA GLN A 109 17.68 -11.52 10.54
C GLN A 109 17.05 -10.78 9.35
N ILE A 110 16.16 -11.46 8.62
CA ILE A 110 15.35 -10.85 7.59
C ILE A 110 14.25 -10.01 8.26
N ILE A 111 14.18 -8.74 7.91
CA ILE A 111 13.18 -7.80 8.41
C ILE A 111 11.98 -7.74 7.48
N ASP A 112 12.25 -7.67 6.17
CA ASP A 112 11.22 -7.63 5.12
C ASP A 112 11.76 -8.29 3.85
N ILE A 113 10.86 -8.77 2.97
CA ILE A 113 11.25 -9.50 1.77
C ILE A 113 10.29 -9.24 0.62
N ILE A 114 10.85 -9.18 -0.59
CA ILE A 114 10.13 -9.25 -1.87
C ILE A 114 10.61 -10.51 -2.58
N GLY A 115 9.68 -11.39 -2.96
CA GLY A 115 9.98 -12.69 -3.55
C GLY A 115 10.24 -13.78 -2.51
N ASP A 116 10.03 -15.05 -2.90
CA ASP A 116 10.32 -16.21 -2.05
C ASP A 116 11.75 -16.66 -2.25
N ARG A 117 12.44 -16.99 -1.15
CA ARG A 117 13.81 -17.54 -1.18
C ARG A 117 13.90 -18.98 -1.70
N GLY A 118 12.78 -19.56 -2.09
CA GLY A 118 12.69 -20.89 -2.69
C GLY A 118 13.23 -20.97 -4.11
N PRO A 119 12.75 -21.98 -4.86
CA PRO A 119 13.14 -22.16 -6.27
C PRO A 119 12.76 -20.99 -7.16
N ASP A 120 13.42 -20.88 -8.29
CA ASP A 120 13.10 -19.96 -9.37
C ASP A 120 11.60 -20.04 -9.74
N PRO A 121 10.85 -18.94 -9.64
CA PRO A 121 9.42 -18.90 -9.98
C PRO A 121 9.16 -18.90 -11.49
N GLY A 122 10.19 -18.74 -12.29
CA GLY A 122 10.11 -18.58 -13.75
C GLY A 122 9.95 -17.12 -14.16
N ASP A 123 8.72 -16.65 -14.36
CA ASP A 123 8.48 -15.26 -14.78
C ASP A 123 8.42 -14.27 -13.60
N GLY A 124 7.98 -14.72 -12.44
CA GLY A 124 7.80 -13.90 -11.24
C GLY A 124 6.76 -14.50 -10.29
N TRP A 125 6.54 -13.86 -9.15
CA TRP A 125 5.57 -14.30 -8.14
C TRP A 125 4.22 -13.63 -8.33
N ASP A 126 3.17 -14.38 -8.00
CA ASP A 126 1.82 -13.86 -7.91
C ASP A 126 1.70 -12.92 -6.69
N VAL A 127 1.01 -11.78 -6.84
CA VAL A 127 0.73 -10.83 -5.76
C VAL A 127 -0.72 -10.37 -5.87
N ALA A 128 -1.43 -10.36 -4.76
CA ALA A 128 -2.81 -9.88 -4.69
C ALA A 128 -3.77 -10.57 -5.70
N GLY A 129 -3.44 -11.80 -6.13
CA GLY A 129 -4.19 -12.54 -7.15
C GLY A 129 -3.84 -12.19 -8.59
N VAL A 130 -2.87 -11.30 -8.82
CA VAL A 130 -2.33 -10.99 -10.15
C VAL A 130 -1.14 -11.91 -10.42
N THR A 131 -1.19 -12.64 -11.53
CA THR A 131 -0.15 -13.61 -11.89
C THR A 131 1.14 -12.92 -12.29
N ALA A 132 2.27 -13.42 -11.78
CA ALA A 132 3.62 -12.92 -12.03
C ALA A 132 3.78 -11.39 -11.80
N ALA A 133 3.10 -10.84 -10.79
CA ALA A 133 3.00 -9.40 -10.57
C ALA A 133 4.31 -8.73 -10.10
N THR A 134 5.33 -9.50 -9.78
CA THR A 134 6.68 -8.95 -9.56
C THR A 134 7.40 -8.62 -10.87
N LYS A 135 6.84 -9.02 -12.02
CA LYS A 135 7.32 -8.71 -13.36
C LYS A 135 6.39 -7.72 -14.05
N ASP A 136 6.94 -6.74 -14.73
CA ASP A 136 6.20 -5.75 -15.53
C ASP A 136 5.11 -4.98 -14.75
N HIS A 137 5.29 -4.79 -13.44
CA HIS A 137 4.36 -4.07 -12.57
C HIS A 137 5.09 -3.18 -11.57
N THR A 138 4.30 -2.33 -10.91
CA THR A 138 4.69 -1.61 -9.70
C THR A 138 3.87 -2.13 -8.53
N LEU A 139 4.55 -2.48 -7.45
CA LEU A 139 3.94 -2.92 -6.21
C LEU A 139 4.05 -1.81 -5.17
N VAL A 140 2.93 -1.37 -4.62
CA VAL A 140 2.88 -0.37 -3.55
C VAL A 140 2.35 -1.03 -2.29
N ARG A 141 3.09 -0.90 -1.18
CA ARG A 141 2.68 -1.45 0.10
C ARG A 141 1.45 -0.72 0.60
N LYS A 142 0.48 -1.46 1.15
CA LYS A 142 -0.71 -0.85 1.73
C LYS A 142 -0.37 -0.01 2.95
N GLY A 143 -1.03 1.12 3.11
CA GLY A 143 -0.84 2.02 4.23
C GLY A 143 -1.17 1.42 5.60
N SER A 144 -1.93 0.32 5.64
CA SER A 144 -2.24 -0.45 6.85
C SER A 144 -1.09 -1.32 7.35
N VAL A 145 -0.01 -1.48 6.57
CA VAL A 145 1.17 -2.26 6.98
C VAL A 145 2.05 -1.40 7.88
N GLU A 146 2.32 -1.88 9.08
CA GLU A 146 3.08 -1.15 10.11
C GLU A 146 4.50 -1.67 10.30
N GLN A 147 4.83 -2.82 9.73
CA GLN A 147 6.14 -3.46 9.88
C GLN A 147 6.48 -4.37 8.71
N GLY A 148 7.76 -4.69 8.56
CA GLY A 148 8.24 -5.64 7.57
C GLY A 148 7.73 -7.05 7.82
N ASN A 149 7.62 -7.82 6.74
CA ASN A 149 7.17 -9.20 6.74
C ASN A 149 8.21 -10.08 6.04
N SER A 150 8.81 -11.01 6.78
CA SER A 150 9.80 -11.94 6.26
C SER A 150 9.20 -13.20 5.61
N ASP A 151 7.88 -13.33 5.62
CA ASP A 151 7.13 -14.40 4.96
C ASP A 151 6.45 -13.87 3.70
N TRP A 152 7.08 -14.08 2.54
CA TRP A 152 6.57 -13.61 1.26
C TRP A 152 5.18 -14.14 0.94
N ALA A 153 4.90 -15.41 1.23
CA ALA A 153 3.60 -16.01 0.92
C ALA A 153 2.45 -15.30 1.66
N SER A 154 2.68 -14.88 2.91
CA SER A 154 1.68 -14.08 3.64
C SER A 154 1.63 -12.64 3.18
N SER A 155 2.78 -12.03 2.81
CA SER A 155 2.85 -10.66 2.32
C SER A 155 2.21 -10.49 0.94
N SER A 156 2.54 -11.38 -0.01
CA SER A 156 1.98 -11.32 -1.37
C SER A 156 0.48 -11.58 -1.41
N GLY A 157 -0.03 -12.44 -0.51
CA GLY A 157 -1.43 -12.82 -0.47
C GLY A 157 -1.92 -13.55 -1.72
N THR A 158 -3.15 -14.06 -1.68
CA THR A 158 -3.78 -14.76 -2.81
C THR A 158 -4.82 -13.93 -3.55
N ASP A 159 -5.19 -12.80 -2.99
CA ASP A 159 -6.13 -11.83 -3.54
C ASP A 159 -5.86 -10.42 -2.99
N ALA A 160 -6.56 -9.43 -3.51
CA ALA A 160 -6.38 -8.05 -3.10
C ALA A 160 -6.69 -7.79 -1.61
N ALA A 161 -7.53 -8.60 -0.96
CA ALA A 161 -7.86 -8.41 0.45
C ALA A 161 -6.77 -8.95 1.36
N SER A 162 -6.23 -10.14 1.05
CA SER A 162 -5.20 -10.82 1.84
C SER A 162 -3.78 -10.31 1.61
N SER A 163 -3.52 -9.65 0.48
CA SER A 163 -2.20 -9.09 0.16
C SER A 163 -1.89 -7.84 0.98
N GLU A 164 -0.63 -7.67 1.35
CA GLU A 164 -0.09 -6.41 1.88
C GLU A 164 0.23 -5.39 0.77
N TRP A 165 0.05 -5.74 -0.49
CA TRP A 165 0.43 -4.96 -1.66
C TRP A 165 -0.76 -4.58 -2.52
N ILE A 166 -0.62 -3.46 -3.22
CA ILE A 166 -1.46 -3.04 -4.33
C ILE A 166 -0.61 -3.19 -5.59
N VAL A 167 -1.16 -3.85 -6.62
CA VAL A 167 -0.49 -4.07 -7.90
C VAL A 167 -0.96 -3.02 -8.89
N TYR A 168 -0.03 -2.27 -9.46
CA TYR A 168 -0.26 -1.28 -10.50
C TYR A 168 0.39 -1.70 -11.82
N ASP A 169 -0.07 -1.09 -12.91
CA ASP A 169 0.49 -1.32 -14.24
C ASP A 169 1.98 -0.93 -14.31
N GLN A 170 2.70 -1.54 -15.24
CA GLN A 170 4.10 -1.22 -15.52
C GLN A 170 4.31 0.28 -15.73
N ASN A 171 5.39 0.82 -15.17
CA ASN A 171 5.75 2.23 -15.23
C ASN A 171 4.78 3.17 -14.47
N THR A 172 4.11 2.68 -13.44
CA THR A 172 3.40 3.51 -12.48
C THR A 172 4.37 3.88 -11.35
N TRP A 173 4.71 5.15 -11.20
CA TRP A 173 5.54 5.68 -10.10
C TRP A 173 4.96 6.96 -9.49
N ASP A 174 3.65 7.06 -9.51
CA ASP A 174 2.92 8.20 -8.93
C ASP A 174 2.99 8.24 -7.40
N TYR A 175 3.38 7.13 -6.77
CA TYR A 175 3.49 6.96 -5.32
C TYR A 175 4.93 7.06 -4.81
N LEU A 176 5.91 7.03 -5.71
CA LEU A 176 7.34 7.02 -5.39
C LEU A 176 7.78 8.29 -4.67
N GLY A 177 8.57 8.12 -3.63
CA GLY A 177 9.10 9.22 -2.81
C GLY A 177 8.24 9.57 -1.60
N VAL A 178 7.14 8.83 -1.38
CA VAL A 178 6.29 9.01 -0.20
C VAL A 178 5.52 7.74 0.11
N HIS A 179 5.53 7.30 1.36
CA HIS A 179 4.63 6.26 1.84
C HIS A 179 3.75 6.83 2.94
N THR A 180 2.43 6.75 2.75
CA THR A 180 1.49 7.19 3.77
C THR A 180 0.96 5.98 4.50
N GLN A 181 1.35 5.80 5.76
CA GLN A 181 0.62 4.91 6.64
C GLN A 181 -0.78 5.50 6.82
N SER A 182 -1.73 4.94 6.12
CA SER A 182 -3.15 5.19 6.35
C SER A 182 -3.78 3.84 6.62
N VAL A 183 -4.63 3.76 7.61
CA VAL A 183 -5.67 2.74 7.59
C VAL A 183 -6.35 2.93 6.24
N ASP A 184 -6.35 1.89 5.40
CA ASP A 184 -7.01 1.97 4.09
C ASP A 184 -8.41 2.53 4.30
N ALA A 185 -8.63 3.73 3.78
CA ALA A 185 -9.87 4.44 4.04
C ALA A 185 -11.05 3.58 3.56
N PRO A 186 -12.12 3.45 4.35
CA PRO A 186 -13.29 2.70 3.93
C PRO A 186 -13.79 3.19 2.58
N VAL A 187 -14.08 2.26 1.68
CA VAL A 187 -14.69 2.57 0.38
C VAL A 187 -16.19 2.63 0.57
N VAL A 188 -16.78 3.74 0.14
CA VAL A 188 -18.22 3.96 0.24
C VAL A 188 -18.82 4.06 -1.15
N SER A 189 -19.87 3.26 -1.40
CA SER A 189 -20.72 3.39 -2.58
C SER A 189 -22.20 3.49 -2.16
N PHE A 190 -22.94 4.44 -2.74
CA PHE A 190 -24.36 4.54 -2.51
C PHE A 190 -25.10 3.43 -3.26
N ASN A 191 -25.93 2.70 -2.53
CA ASN A 191 -26.70 1.58 -3.08
C ASN A 191 -28.11 2.02 -3.49
N SER A 192 -28.79 2.76 -2.62
CA SER A 192 -30.13 3.24 -2.90
C SER A 192 -30.46 4.50 -2.12
N VAL A 193 -31.37 5.29 -2.65
CA VAL A 193 -32.00 6.42 -1.98
C VAL A 193 -33.51 6.30 -2.18
N SER A 194 -34.26 6.37 -1.13
CA SER A 194 -35.73 6.28 -1.13
C SER A 194 -36.36 7.41 -0.29
N PRO A 195 -37.49 7.96 -0.69
CA PRO A 195 -38.19 7.70 -1.95
C PRO A 195 -37.55 8.41 -3.17
N ALA A 196 -37.89 7.95 -4.37
CA ALA A 196 -37.38 8.55 -5.60
C ALA A 196 -37.81 10.01 -5.84
N PHE A 197 -38.89 10.43 -5.16
CA PHE A 197 -39.39 11.80 -5.18
C PHE A 197 -39.45 12.35 -3.76
N ILE A 198 -38.72 13.43 -3.52
CA ILE A 198 -38.56 14.05 -2.20
C ILE A 198 -39.42 15.32 -2.14
N THR A 199 -40.18 15.45 -1.08
CA THR A 199 -40.95 16.66 -0.75
C THR A 199 -40.41 17.27 0.55
N SER A 200 -40.82 18.49 0.89
CA SER A 200 -40.40 19.17 2.13
C SER A 200 -40.83 18.48 3.44
N SER A 201 -41.66 17.44 3.37
CA SER A 201 -42.09 16.63 4.51
C SER A 201 -41.61 15.20 4.43
N THR A 202 -40.70 14.87 3.50
CA THR A 202 -40.26 13.52 3.24
C THR A 202 -38.93 13.26 3.95
N GLU A 203 -38.90 12.28 4.82
CA GLU A 203 -37.67 11.70 5.32
C GLU A 203 -36.99 10.89 4.19
N ILE A 204 -35.68 10.98 4.11
CA ILE A 204 -34.91 10.32 3.06
C ILE A 204 -34.21 9.12 3.68
N GLU A 205 -34.62 7.94 3.28
CA GLU A 205 -33.93 6.70 3.61
C GLU A 205 -32.88 6.40 2.53
N PHE A 206 -31.72 5.94 2.93
CA PHE A 206 -30.69 5.51 1.99
C PHE A 206 -29.89 4.35 2.55
N THR A 207 -29.28 3.61 1.64
CA THR A 207 -28.32 2.58 1.99
C THR A 207 -27.00 2.84 1.26
N ALA A 208 -25.90 2.55 1.95
CA ALA A 208 -24.56 2.60 1.41
C ALA A 208 -23.85 1.28 1.65
N LEU A 209 -23.10 0.82 0.67
CA LEU A 209 -22.13 -0.25 0.85
C LEU A 209 -20.85 0.41 1.38
N VAL A 210 -20.40 0.00 2.56
CA VAL A 210 -19.19 0.50 3.19
C VAL A 210 -18.27 -0.68 3.43
N THR A 211 -17.24 -0.79 2.64
CA THR A 211 -16.24 -1.86 2.73
C THR A 211 -14.92 -1.31 3.22
N THR A 212 -14.18 -2.09 3.98
CA THR A 212 -12.78 -1.81 4.32
C THR A 212 -11.93 -3.00 3.90
N PRO A 213 -10.79 -2.78 3.27
CA PRO A 213 -9.87 -3.88 2.94
C PRO A 213 -9.21 -4.49 4.19
N VAL A 214 -9.15 -3.74 5.28
CA VAL A 214 -8.52 -4.18 6.54
C VAL A 214 -9.37 -3.77 7.74
N GLY A 215 -9.47 -4.66 8.73
CA GLY A 215 -10.21 -4.39 9.97
C GLY A 215 -11.74 -4.50 9.81
N SER A 216 -12.45 -3.73 10.60
CA SER A 216 -13.91 -3.66 10.58
C SER A 216 -14.36 -2.21 10.73
N ILE A 217 -15.43 -1.85 10.03
CA ILE A 217 -16.06 -0.54 10.19
C ILE A 217 -16.70 -0.50 11.59
N THR A 218 -16.29 0.43 12.41
CA THR A 218 -16.80 0.60 13.76
C THR A 218 -17.94 1.62 13.83
N SER A 219 -17.94 2.59 12.93
CA SER A 219 -19.01 3.58 12.79
C SER A 219 -19.09 4.15 11.39
N ALA A 220 -20.27 4.57 10.98
CA ALA A 220 -20.47 5.33 9.77
C ALA A 220 -21.49 6.44 10.02
N ILE A 221 -21.29 7.60 9.40
CA ILE A 221 -22.19 8.74 9.45
C ILE A 221 -22.46 9.26 8.05
N VAL A 222 -23.62 9.86 7.84
CA VAL A 222 -23.88 10.69 6.67
C VAL A 222 -23.78 12.16 7.07
N LYS A 223 -22.98 12.92 6.34
CA LYS A 223 -22.98 14.38 6.39
C LYS A 223 -23.85 14.89 5.25
N TYR A 224 -24.71 15.85 5.56
CA TYR A 224 -25.62 16.40 4.55
C TYR A 224 -25.83 17.91 4.69
N GLY A 225 -26.23 18.53 3.62
CA GLY A 225 -26.47 19.97 3.60
C GLY A 225 -26.71 20.48 2.19
N THR A 226 -26.67 21.80 2.02
CA THR A 226 -26.99 22.51 0.79
C THR A 226 -25.86 23.46 0.40
N ASN A 227 -25.82 23.86 -0.89
CA ASN A 227 -24.86 24.86 -1.40
C ASN A 227 -23.38 24.52 -1.14
N GLY A 228 -23.02 23.25 -1.15
CA GLY A 228 -21.65 22.79 -0.94
C GLY A 228 -21.21 22.74 0.54
N GLN A 229 -22.13 22.99 1.48
CA GLN A 229 -21.84 22.94 2.90
C GLN A 229 -22.57 21.75 3.55
N LEU A 230 -21.80 20.82 4.11
CA LEU A 230 -22.31 19.63 4.81
C LEU A 230 -22.29 19.91 6.33
N LEU A 231 -23.27 20.64 6.80
CA LEU A 231 -23.34 21.14 8.19
C LEU A 231 -24.09 20.24 9.17
N ASN A 232 -24.79 19.23 8.64
CA ASN A 232 -25.58 18.30 9.45
C ASN A 232 -24.99 16.90 9.31
N GLU A 233 -25.26 16.05 10.31
CA GLU A 233 -24.87 14.65 10.28
C GLU A 233 -25.93 13.75 10.90
N SER A 234 -25.99 12.51 10.45
CA SER A 234 -26.82 11.42 11.00
C SER A 234 -25.99 10.15 11.08
N GLU A 235 -26.18 9.40 12.16
CA GLU A 235 -25.53 8.09 12.31
C GLU A 235 -26.18 7.07 11.37
N LEU A 236 -25.34 6.17 10.84
CA LEU A 236 -25.76 5.00 10.09
C LEU A 236 -25.71 3.77 10.99
N TYR A 237 -26.58 2.82 10.71
CA TYR A 237 -26.59 1.52 11.38
C TYR A 237 -26.32 0.40 10.39
N LEU A 238 -25.63 -0.64 10.84
CA LEU A 238 -25.33 -1.81 10.04
C LEU A 238 -26.59 -2.63 9.84
N GLU A 239 -27.05 -2.73 8.58
CA GLU A 239 -28.25 -3.51 8.23
C GLU A 239 -27.91 -4.99 8.01
N GLY A 240 -26.74 -5.27 7.43
CA GLY A 240 -26.23 -6.64 7.25
C GLY A 240 -25.09 -6.68 6.23
N GLY A 241 -24.13 -7.59 6.45
CA GLY A 241 -22.89 -7.63 5.67
C GLY A 241 -22.18 -6.28 5.72
N ASP A 242 -21.88 -5.70 4.59
CA ASP A 242 -21.24 -4.38 4.47
C ASP A 242 -22.26 -3.25 4.17
N THR A 243 -23.56 -3.53 4.28
CA THR A 243 -24.62 -2.56 4.01
C THR A 243 -24.97 -1.78 5.26
N TRP A 244 -24.84 -0.47 5.16
CA TRP A 244 -25.20 0.49 6.19
C TRP A 244 -26.41 1.30 5.74
N ALA A 245 -27.36 1.51 6.62
CA ALA A 245 -28.58 2.25 6.35
C ALA A 245 -28.68 3.48 7.24
N GLY A 246 -29.38 4.49 6.79
CA GLY A 246 -29.61 5.70 7.55
C GLY A 246 -30.70 6.58 6.98
N ASN A 247 -31.11 7.53 7.79
CA ASN A 247 -32.19 8.47 7.49
C ASN A 247 -31.66 9.90 7.57
N ILE A 248 -32.08 10.71 6.59
CA ILE A 248 -31.93 12.17 6.65
C ILE A 248 -33.32 12.76 6.92
N PRO A 249 -33.48 13.59 7.96
CA PRO A 249 -34.73 14.26 8.22
C PRO A 249 -35.23 15.05 7.02
N ALA A 250 -36.54 15.24 6.94
CA ALA A 250 -37.18 16.06 5.92
C ALA A 250 -36.52 17.44 5.83
N GLN A 251 -36.25 17.86 4.61
CA GLN A 251 -35.60 19.14 4.29
C GLN A 251 -36.62 20.13 3.71
N ASP A 252 -36.37 21.41 3.89
CA ASP A 252 -37.20 22.45 3.24
C ASP A 252 -37.17 22.32 1.72
N GLY A 253 -38.26 22.51 1.04
CA GLY A 253 -38.42 22.27 -0.38
C GLY A 253 -37.58 23.16 -1.29
N ASN A 254 -37.36 22.71 -2.54
CA ASN A 254 -36.62 23.41 -3.61
C ASN A 254 -35.11 23.60 -3.33
N ILE A 255 -34.49 22.64 -2.68
CA ILE A 255 -33.05 22.64 -2.46
C ILE A 255 -32.39 21.45 -3.19
N ILE A 256 -31.11 21.61 -3.49
CA ILE A 256 -30.24 20.49 -3.90
C ILE A 256 -29.55 19.99 -2.63
N LEU A 257 -29.93 18.80 -2.20
CA LEU A 257 -29.30 18.15 -1.06
C LEU A 257 -28.02 17.45 -1.52
N GLN A 258 -26.94 17.74 -0.83
CA GLN A 258 -25.67 17.06 -1.00
C GLN A 258 -25.44 16.13 0.19
N MET A 259 -24.88 14.96 -0.08
CA MET A 259 -24.62 13.94 0.93
C MET A 259 -23.21 13.40 0.77
N GLN A 260 -22.58 13.09 1.90
CA GLN A 260 -21.30 12.39 1.99
C GLN A 260 -21.36 11.38 3.12
N VAL A 261 -21.05 10.11 2.85
CA VAL A 261 -20.86 9.10 3.89
C VAL A 261 -19.41 9.10 4.33
N VAL A 262 -19.20 9.06 5.63
CA VAL A 262 -17.87 8.97 6.27
C VAL A 262 -17.92 7.77 7.20
N ALA A 263 -16.94 6.88 7.08
CA ALA A 263 -16.82 5.68 7.91
C ALA A 263 -15.44 5.65 8.59
N THR A 264 -15.40 5.02 9.77
CA THR A 264 -14.19 4.85 10.58
C THR A 264 -14.07 3.43 11.12
#